data_7199d7447ddfbfd6ed454150c0f87e95
#
_entry.id   7199d7447ddfbfd6ed454150c0f87e95
#
_cell.length_a   1.000
_cell.length_b   1.000
_cell.length_c   1.000
_cell.angle_alpha   90.00
_cell.angle_beta   90.00
_cell.angle_gamma   90.00
#
_symmetry.space_group_name_H-M   'P 1'
#
loop_
_entity.id
_entity.type
_entity.pdbx_description
1 polymer ?
#
loop_
_entity_poly.entity_id
_entity_poly.type
_entity_poly.pdbx_seq_one_letter_code
_entity_poly.pdbx_strand_id
1 'polypeptide(L)'
;MHNMCCASSLAALEDAAVGVFGFIGRGGRPVSCAVTPYLDGGQPVVTSTLALVGKIGAVLRDERVALLAGGAQARGRATVAIEDDGEWFDRALRAQELRKYPPARFLLRLPGHRRLLWWYVGRAVVRLPADGMRAVPGSDRVTVTGIDHDGLVSVVPIVGDVQLDADEILLLAGLPDGPACLLVHEESAGQSDLRQLRLEGELAPGRLSVQRRSGTLAATNRSPLAQIRDLAALGRAATANRTRIESWKTRLGQEAAHG
;
A
#
# COMPACT_ATOMS: atom_id res chain seq x y z
N MET A 1 -30.20 -0.65 -0.04
CA MET A 1 -29.25 0.35 -0.54
C MET A 1 -27.79 0.06 -0.11
N HIS A 2 -27.54 -0.55 1.06
CA HIS A 2 -26.17 -0.83 1.54
C HIS A 2 -25.37 -1.77 0.61
N ASN A 3 -25.97 -2.84 0.08
CA ASN A 3 -25.29 -3.82 -0.80
C ASN A 3 -24.88 -3.27 -2.17
N MET A 4 -25.59 -2.32 -2.74
CA MET A 4 -25.23 -1.74 -4.06
C MET A 4 -24.02 -0.80 -3.96
N CYS A 5 -23.90 -0.06 -2.86
CA CYS A 5 -22.76 0.85 -2.63
C CYS A 5 -21.47 0.05 -2.42
N CYS A 6 -21.54 -1.07 -1.72
CA CYS A 6 -20.39 -1.95 -1.47
C CYS A 6 -19.87 -2.60 -2.77
N ALA A 7 -20.77 -3.09 -3.63
CA ALA A 7 -20.38 -3.72 -4.90
C ALA A 7 -19.70 -2.74 -5.87
N SER A 8 -20.18 -1.50 -5.97
CA SER A 8 -19.55 -0.46 -6.80
C SER A 8 -18.18 -0.06 -6.26
N SER A 9 -18.02 0.00 -4.94
CA SER A 9 -16.73 0.32 -4.31
C SER A 9 -15.70 -0.81 -4.50
N LEU A 10 -16.12 -2.08 -4.46
CA LEU A 10 -15.24 -3.21 -4.76
C LEU A 10 -14.78 -3.20 -6.22
N ALA A 11 -15.68 -2.95 -7.17
CA ALA A 11 -15.34 -2.85 -8.58
C ALA A 11 -14.34 -1.71 -8.84
N ALA A 12 -14.56 -0.54 -8.23
CA ALA A 12 -13.66 0.60 -8.35
C ALA A 12 -12.25 0.28 -7.82
N LEU A 13 -12.16 -0.44 -6.71
CA LEU A 13 -10.89 -0.88 -6.13
C LEU A 13 -10.23 -1.98 -6.98
N GLU A 14 -11.02 -2.86 -7.60
CA GLU A 14 -10.53 -3.88 -8.52
C GLU A 14 -9.93 -3.27 -9.79
N ASP A 15 -10.51 -2.20 -10.32
CA ASP A 15 -10.05 -1.55 -11.55
C ASP A 15 -8.90 -0.59 -11.31
N ALA A 16 -8.74 -0.06 -10.10
CA ALA A 16 -7.67 0.86 -9.78
C ALA A 16 -6.31 0.20 -9.93
N ALA A 17 -5.42 0.85 -10.68
CA ALA A 17 -4.06 0.39 -10.90
C ALA A 17 -3.15 0.69 -9.71
N VAL A 18 -3.33 1.88 -9.12
CA VAL A 18 -2.62 2.35 -7.94
C VAL A 18 -3.66 2.82 -6.92
N GLY A 19 -3.32 2.71 -5.66
CA GLY A 19 -4.07 3.27 -4.54
C GLY A 19 -3.12 3.68 -3.43
N VAL A 20 -3.66 4.26 -2.38
CA VAL A 20 -2.91 4.73 -1.21
C VAL A 20 -3.23 3.85 -0.01
N PHE A 21 -2.20 3.23 0.54
CA PHE A 21 -2.27 2.42 1.74
C PHE A 21 -1.75 3.21 2.93
N GLY A 22 -2.64 3.53 3.87
CA GLY A 22 -2.36 4.18 5.14
C GLY A 22 -2.24 3.16 6.27
N PHE A 23 -1.27 3.35 7.17
CA PHE A 23 -1.01 2.49 8.32
C PHE A 23 -0.27 3.26 9.42
N ILE A 24 -0.14 2.68 10.61
CA ILE A 24 0.62 3.27 11.71
C ILE A 24 2.08 2.83 11.60
N GLY A 25 2.97 3.81 11.40
CA GLY A 25 4.41 3.60 11.31
C GLY A 25 5.10 3.44 12.66
N ARG A 26 6.42 3.54 12.65
CA ARG A 26 7.22 3.58 13.89
C ARG A 26 6.90 4.87 14.66
N GLY A 27 6.82 4.78 15.98
CA GLY A 27 6.48 5.93 16.82
C GLY A 27 4.99 6.28 16.88
N GLY A 28 4.10 5.38 16.38
CA GLY A 28 2.65 5.58 16.48
C GLY A 28 2.07 6.62 15.51
N ARG A 29 2.85 7.08 14.53
CA ARG A 29 2.42 8.12 13.57
C ARG A 29 1.81 7.50 12.31
N PRO A 30 0.74 8.09 11.75
CA PRO A 30 0.20 7.69 10.46
C PRO A 30 1.24 7.85 9.35
N VAL A 31 1.31 6.87 8.47
CA VAL A 31 2.19 6.86 7.30
C VAL A 31 1.41 6.30 6.13
N SER A 32 1.69 6.76 4.93
CA SER A 32 1.11 6.19 3.71
C SER A 32 2.14 5.86 2.66
N CYS A 33 1.76 4.98 1.76
CA CYS A 33 2.53 4.67 0.56
C CYS A 33 1.59 4.30 -0.59
N ALA A 34 2.02 4.57 -1.81
CA ALA A 34 1.35 4.10 -2.99
C ALA A 34 1.55 2.58 -3.14
N VAL A 35 0.48 1.87 -3.50
CA VAL A 35 0.43 0.42 -3.64
C VAL A 35 -0.47 0.02 -4.80
N THR A 36 -0.32 -1.19 -5.32
CA THR A 36 -1.33 -1.80 -6.19
C THR A 36 -2.38 -2.47 -5.30
N PRO A 37 -3.65 -2.06 -5.37
CA PRO A 37 -4.75 -2.72 -4.66
C PRO A 37 -5.16 -4.01 -5.38
N TYR A 38 -5.61 -5.02 -4.62
CA TYR A 38 -6.12 -6.28 -5.16
C TYR A 38 -7.37 -6.73 -4.40
N LEU A 39 -8.04 -7.76 -4.95
CA LEU A 39 -9.12 -8.47 -4.28
C LEU A 39 -8.77 -9.96 -4.15
N ASP A 40 -9.06 -10.56 -3.00
CA ASP A 40 -9.00 -12.00 -2.76
C ASP A 40 -10.37 -12.46 -2.26
N GLY A 41 -11.15 -13.11 -3.13
CA GLY A 41 -12.51 -13.54 -2.81
C GLY A 41 -13.48 -12.39 -2.45
N GLY A 42 -13.29 -11.21 -3.04
CA GLY A 42 -14.08 -10.00 -2.73
C GLY A 42 -13.58 -9.21 -1.52
N GLN A 43 -12.52 -9.67 -0.85
CA GLN A 43 -11.89 -8.94 0.24
C GLN A 43 -10.75 -8.06 -0.29
N PRO A 44 -10.70 -6.76 0.09
CA PRO A 44 -9.60 -5.89 -0.29
C PRO A 44 -8.28 -6.36 0.32
N VAL A 45 -7.23 -6.44 -0.51
CA VAL A 45 -5.90 -6.84 -0.06
C VAL A 45 -4.81 -5.91 -0.58
N VAL A 46 -3.82 -5.69 0.27
CA VAL A 46 -2.55 -5.05 -0.08
C VAL A 46 -1.44 -6.06 0.10
N THR A 47 -0.56 -6.17 -0.88
CA THR A 47 0.55 -7.11 -0.78
C THR A 47 1.90 -6.43 -0.74
N SER A 48 2.87 -7.17 -0.26
CA SER A 48 4.28 -6.81 -0.33
C SER A 48 5.09 -8.01 -0.79
N THR A 49 6.01 -7.80 -1.72
CA THR A 49 7.01 -8.82 -2.01
C THR A 49 7.87 -9.07 -0.77
N LEU A 50 8.45 -10.24 -0.65
CA LEU A 50 9.29 -10.61 0.50
C LEU A 50 10.56 -9.75 0.62
N ALA A 51 10.90 -9.00 -0.43
CA ALA A 51 11.96 -8.00 -0.41
C ALA A 51 11.59 -6.71 0.33
N LEU A 52 10.29 -6.33 0.34
CA LEU A 52 9.81 -5.02 0.79
C LEU A 52 8.86 -5.12 1.98
N VAL A 53 9.22 -5.90 2.99
CA VAL A 53 8.35 -6.24 4.14
C VAL A 53 8.26 -5.15 5.23
N GLY A 54 8.86 -4.00 5.03
CA GLY A 54 8.89 -2.95 6.07
C GLY A 54 7.52 -2.51 6.57
N LYS A 55 6.55 -2.31 5.66
CA LYS A 55 5.17 -1.94 6.00
C LYS A 55 4.43 -3.06 6.74
N ILE A 56 4.75 -4.33 6.43
CA ILE A 56 4.13 -5.48 7.09
C ILE A 56 4.48 -5.52 8.58
N GLY A 57 5.75 -5.28 8.92
CA GLY A 57 6.16 -5.18 10.31
C GLY A 57 5.51 -4.01 11.06
N ALA A 58 5.05 -2.97 10.35
CA ALA A 58 4.26 -1.90 10.94
C ALA A 58 2.83 -2.37 11.23
N VAL A 59 2.16 -3.00 10.26
CA VAL A 59 0.79 -3.54 10.42
C VAL A 59 0.73 -4.63 11.49
N LEU A 60 1.76 -5.46 11.62
CA LEU A 60 1.85 -6.47 12.69
C LEU A 60 1.98 -5.87 14.11
N ARG A 61 2.38 -4.59 14.25
CA ARG A 61 2.41 -3.89 15.54
C ARG A 61 1.12 -3.12 15.81
N ASP A 62 0.51 -2.61 14.77
CA ASP A 62 -0.75 -1.86 14.84
C ASP A 62 -1.55 -2.18 13.57
N GLU A 63 -2.60 -2.93 13.76
CA GLU A 63 -3.43 -3.49 12.70
C GLU A 63 -4.36 -2.47 12.02
N ARG A 64 -4.41 -1.22 12.53
CA ARG A 64 -5.22 -0.14 11.95
C ARG A 64 -4.67 0.28 10.60
N VAL A 65 -5.50 0.14 9.58
CA VAL A 65 -5.12 0.43 8.19
C VAL A 65 -6.26 1.07 7.43
N ALA A 66 -5.91 1.72 6.32
CA ALA A 66 -6.86 2.17 5.31
C ALA A 66 -6.25 1.97 3.91
N LEU A 67 -7.08 1.65 2.94
CA LEU A 67 -6.73 1.58 1.53
C LEU A 67 -7.73 2.44 0.76
N LEU A 68 -7.24 3.47 0.09
CA LEU A 68 -8.01 4.31 -0.83
C LEU A 68 -7.58 4.01 -2.27
N ALA A 69 -8.50 3.64 -3.14
CA ALA A 69 -8.22 3.46 -4.56
C ALA A 69 -9.50 3.61 -5.39
N GLY A 70 -9.41 4.27 -6.54
CA GLY A 70 -10.53 4.42 -7.47
C GLY A 70 -11.78 5.09 -6.88
N GLY A 71 -11.63 5.96 -5.89
CA GLY A 71 -12.76 6.59 -5.19
C GLY A 71 -13.46 5.68 -4.17
N ALA A 72 -12.86 4.54 -3.82
CA ALA A 72 -13.32 3.64 -2.76
C ALA A 72 -12.27 3.52 -1.65
N GLN A 73 -12.72 3.52 -0.40
CA GLN A 73 -11.87 3.30 0.75
C GLN A 73 -12.33 2.07 1.51
N ALA A 74 -11.39 1.15 1.80
CA ALA A 74 -11.53 0.11 2.82
C ALA A 74 -10.71 0.53 4.05
N ARG A 75 -11.26 0.43 5.26
CA ARG A 75 -10.56 0.77 6.50
C ARG A 75 -10.95 -0.13 7.66
N GLY A 76 -10.08 -0.26 8.63
CA GLY A 76 -10.35 -1.05 9.82
C GLY A 76 -9.09 -1.70 10.38
N ARG A 77 -9.27 -2.85 11.03
CA ARG A 77 -8.19 -3.68 11.55
C ARG A 77 -7.91 -4.80 10.55
N ALA A 78 -6.67 -4.83 10.07
CA ALA A 78 -6.26 -5.80 9.07
C ALA A 78 -5.74 -7.09 9.71
N THR A 79 -5.86 -8.18 8.98
CA THR A 79 -5.12 -9.41 9.25
C THR A 79 -3.93 -9.54 8.29
N VAL A 80 -2.87 -10.21 8.74
CA VAL A 80 -1.66 -10.44 7.94
C VAL A 80 -1.45 -11.93 7.75
N ALA A 81 -1.08 -12.33 6.54
CA ALA A 81 -0.62 -13.68 6.22
C ALA A 81 0.69 -13.62 5.43
N ILE A 82 1.50 -14.66 5.55
CA ILE A 82 2.72 -14.84 4.77
C ILE A 82 2.51 -16.04 3.85
N GLU A 83 2.47 -15.76 2.56
CA GLU A 83 2.24 -16.71 1.47
C GLU A 83 3.54 -16.81 0.65
N ASP A 84 4.47 -17.66 1.07
CA ASP A 84 5.84 -17.67 0.52
C ASP A 84 6.12 -18.79 -0.51
N ASP A 85 5.19 -19.73 -0.71
CA ASP A 85 5.29 -20.80 -1.70
C ASP A 85 4.90 -20.36 -3.13
N GLY A 86 4.23 -19.22 -3.26
CA GLY A 86 3.72 -18.68 -4.53
C GLY A 86 2.42 -19.33 -5.03
N GLU A 87 1.84 -20.29 -4.31
CA GLU A 87 0.59 -20.93 -4.72
C GLU A 87 -0.58 -19.97 -4.59
N TRP A 88 -0.63 -19.24 -3.49
CA TRP A 88 -1.62 -18.19 -3.29
C TRP A 88 -1.51 -17.10 -4.37
N PHE A 89 -0.30 -16.67 -4.70
CA PHE A 89 -0.05 -15.70 -5.76
C PHE A 89 -0.65 -16.16 -7.09
N ASP A 90 -0.38 -17.40 -7.52
CA ASP A 90 -0.88 -17.93 -8.79
C ASP A 90 -2.40 -18.05 -8.80
N ARG A 91 -3.01 -18.44 -7.68
CA ARG A 91 -4.47 -18.62 -7.56
C ARG A 91 -5.22 -17.30 -7.47
N ALA A 92 -4.80 -16.40 -6.57
CA ALA A 92 -5.57 -15.22 -6.21
C ALA A 92 -5.12 -13.94 -6.91
N LEU A 93 -3.82 -13.81 -7.21
CA LEU A 93 -3.23 -12.52 -7.55
C LEU A 93 -2.75 -12.42 -9.01
N ARG A 94 -2.27 -13.51 -9.60
CA ARG A 94 -1.57 -13.50 -10.89
C ARG A 94 -2.36 -12.81 -12.01
N ALA A 95 -3.64 -13.09 -12.14
CA ALA A 95 -4.48 -12.49 -13.17
C ALA A 95 -4.60 -10.97 -13.01
N GLN A 96 -4.79 -10.51 -11.78
CA GLN A 96 -4.87 -9.09 -11.43
C GLN A 96 -3.51 -8.40 -11.61
N GLU A 97 -2.41 -9.03 -11.17
CA GLU A 97 -1.04 -8.53 -11.34
C GLU A 97 -0.70 -8.32 -12.81
N LEU A 98 -0.98 -9.29 -13.69
CA LEU A 98 -0.75 -9.19 -15.13
C LEU A 98 -1.57 -8.10 -15.81
N ARG A 99 -2.76 -7.79 -15.28
CA ARG A 99 -3.61 -6.70 -15.76
C ARG A 99 -3.09 -5.34 -15.29
N LYS A 100 -2.83 -5.21 -13.99
CA LYS A 100 -2.48 -3.95 -13.34
C LYS A 100 -1.00 -3.56 -13.50
N TYR A 101 -0.09 -4.53 -13.59
CA TYR A 101 1.34 -4.31 -13.69
C TYR A 101 1.95 -5.03 -14.91
N PRO A 102 1.84 -4.45 -16.12
CA PRO A 102 2.31 -5.07 -17.36
C PRO A 102 3.76 -5.59 -17.34
N PRO A 103 4.72 -4.94 -16.65
CA PRO A 103 6.09 -5.47 -16.56
C PRO A 103 6.18 -6.88 -15.95
N ALA A 104 5.23 -7.28 -15.10
CA ALA A 104 5.17 -8.63 -14.54
C ALA A 104 5.05 -9.71 -15.60
N ARG A 105 4.48 -9.39 -16.79
CA ARG A 105 4.34 -10.34 -17.90
C ARG A 105 5.67 -10.93 -18.34
N PHE A 106 6.74 -10.13 -18.34
CA PHE A 106 8.08 -10.59 -18.70
C PHE A 106 8.67 -11.49 -17.61
N LEU A 107 8.54 -11.09 -16.36
CA LEU A 107 9.06 -11.84 -15.22
C LEU A 107 8.40 -13.22 -15.07
N LEU A 108 7.07 -13.25 -15.18
CA LEU A 108 6.28 -14.47 -14.95
C LEU A 108 6.24 -15.44 -16.14
N ARG A 109 6.77 -15.05 -17.31
CA ARG A 109 6.97 -15.93 -18.48
C ARG A 109 8.24 -16.75 -18.41
N LEU A 110 9.18 -16.41 -17.55
CA LEU A 110 10.45 -17.13 -17.43
C LEU A 110 10.20 -18.57 -16.94
N PRO A 111 10.76 -19.60 -17.60
CA PRO A 111 10.71 -20.96 -17.09
C PRO A 111 11.34 -21.02 -15.69
N GLY A 112 10.67 -21.69 -14.75
CA GLY A 112 11.15 -21.78 -13.37
C GLY A 112 11.05 -20.47 -12.58
N HIS A 113 10.22 -19.50 -13.03
CA HIS A 113 10.03 -18.20 -12.38
C HIS A 113 9.72 -18.31 -10.88
N ARG A 114 8.96 -19.31 -10.42
CA ARG A 114 8.69 -19.52 -8.98
C ARG A 114 9.99 -19.69 -8.17
N ARG A 115 10.97 -20.42 -8.69
CA ARG A 115 12.26 -20.64 -8.02
C ARG A 115 13.18 -19.43 -8.14
N LEU A 116 13.25 -18.83 -9.34
CA LEU A 116 14.13 -17.68 -9.60
C LEU A 116 13.62 -16.39 -8.95
N LEU A 117 12.31 -16.23 -8.92
CA LEU A 117 11.63 -15.03 -8.42
C LEU A 117 10.79 -15.36 -7.17
N TRP A 118 11.25 -16.31 -6.33
CA TRP A 118 10.54 -16.71 -5.12
C TRP A 118 10.17 -15.52 -4.23
N TRP A 119 11.02 -14.52 -4.17
CA TRP A 119 10.82 -13.29 -3.41
C TRP A 119 9.76 -12.37 -4.02
N TYR A 120 9.46 -12.52 -5.31
CA TYR A 120 8.44 -11.79 -6.04
C TYR A 120 7.08 -12.48 -5.97
N VAL A 121 7.02 -13.78 -6.20
CA VAL A 121 5.76 -14.56 -6.13
C VAL A 121 5.34 -14.84 -4.69
N GLY A 122 6.30 -14.99 -3.78
CA GLY A 122 6.02 -14.98 -2.36
C GLY A 122 5.55 -13.61 -1.90
N ARG A 123 4.49 -13.58 -1.10
CA ARG A 123 3.82 -12.34 -0.65
C ARG A 123 3.61 -12.32 0.85
N ALA A 124 3.80 -11.16 1.44
CA ALA A 124 3.14 -10.82 2.69
C ALA A 124 1.83 -10.11 2.33
N VAL A 125 0.72 -10.62 2.81
CA VAL A 125 -0.64 -10.22 2.43
C VAL A 125 -1.29 -9.54 3.61
N VAL A 126 -1.80 -8.33 3.41
CA VAL A 126 -2.61 -7.58 4.37
C VAL A 126 -4.04 -7.60 3.87
N ARG A 127 -4.95 -8.22 4.62
CA ARG A 127 -6.38 -8.30 4.30
C ARG A 127 -7.13 -7.25 5.10
N LEU A 128 -7.89 -6.39 4.40
CA LEU A 128 -8.72 -5.37 5.03
C LEU A 128 -10.16 -5.88 5.17
N PRO A 129 -10.90 -5.46 6.21
CA PRO A 129 -12.31 -5.82 6.35
C PRO A 129 -13.15 -5.23 5.21
N ALA A 130 -14.01 -6.04 4.62
CA ALA A 130 -14.88 -5.62 3.51
C ALA A 130 -16.07 -4.77 3.99
N ASP A 131 -16.50 -4.93 5.22
CA ASP A 131 -17.57 -4.17 5.87
C ASP A 131 -17.21 -2.71 6.16
N GLY A 132 -15.92 -2.41 6.22
CA GLY A 132 -15.39 -1.03 6.36
C GLY A 132 -15.32 -0.24 5.05
N MET A 133 -15.93 -0.71 3.96
CA MET A 133 -15.87 -0.03 2.66
C MET A 133 -16.84 1.13 2.54
N ARG A 134 -16.34 2.23 1.97
CA ARG A 134 -17.14 3.42 1.65
C ARG A 134 -16.67 4.08 0.36
N ALA A 135 -17.58 4.78 -0.33
CA ALA A 135 -17.22 5.68 -1.41
C ALA A 135 -16.57 6.95 -0.82
N VAL A 136 -15.49 7.39 -1.43
CA VAL A 136 -14.76 8.61 -1.06
C VAL A 136 -14.51 9.40 -2.35
N PRO A 137 -15.22 10.50 -2.57
CA PRO A 137 -15.05 11.30 -3.79
C PRO A 137 -13.69 11.98 -3.80
N GLY A 138 -13.10 12.10 -4.99
CA GLY A 138 -11.83 12.78 -5.20
C GLY A 138 -10.77 11.88 -5.83
N SER A 139 -9.65 12.50 -6.19
CA SER A 139 -8.49 11.81 -6.75
C SER A 139 -7.62 11.27 -5.61
N ASP A 140 -7.09 10.08 -5.76
CA ASP A 140 -6.14 9.48 -4.81
C ASP A 140 -4.68 9.94 -5.03
N ARG A 141 -4.42 10.82 -6.02
CA ARG A 141 -3.07 11.32 -6.33
C ARG A 141 -2.45 12.15 -5.21
N VAL A 142 -3.27 12.96 -4.54
CA VAL A 142 -2.86 13.76 -3.37
C VAL A 142 -3.77 13.40 -2.22
N THR A 143 -3.20 12.84 -1.17
CA THR A 143 -3.97 12.33 -0.03
C THR A 143 -3.32 12.71 1.29
N VAL A 144 -4.14 12.89 2.31
CA VAL A 144 -3.68 12.97 3.71
C VAL A 144 -4.15 11.75 4.47
N THR A 145 -3.23 11.14 5.18
CA THR A 145 -3.47 10.01 6.08
C THR A 145 -3.35 10.50 7.52
N GLY A 146 -4.36 10.24 8.32
CA GLY A 146 -4.40 10.58 9.74
C GLY A 146 -5.20 9.55 10.55
N ILE A 147 -5.39 9.84 11.82
CA ILE A 147 -6.30 9.09 12.69
C ILE A 147 -7.62 9.86 12.73
N ASP A 148 -8.72 9.18 12.44
CA ASP A 148 -10.06 9.81 12.48
C ASP A 148 -10.66 9.80 13.91
N HIS A 149 -11.88 10.33 14.03
CA HIS A 149 -12.59 10.40 15.32
C HIS A 149 -12.92 9.03 15.93
N ASP A 150 -12.93 7.96 15.13
CA ASP A 150 -13.12 6.58 15.57
C ASP A 150 -11.81 5.92 16.02
N GLY A 151 -10.70 6.65 15.97
CA GLY A 151 -9.36 6.14 16.29
C GLY A 151 -8.79 5.22 15.21
N LEU A 152 -9.40 5.16 14.02
CA LEU A 152 -8.93 4.37 12.89
C LEU A 152 -8.06 5.20 11.94
N VAL A 153 -7.21 4.52 11.19
CA VAL A 153 -6.49 5.15 10.07
C VAL A 153 -7.49 5.52 8.98
N SER A 154 -7.40 6.74 8.48
CA SER A 154 -8.20 7.22 7.36
C SER A 154 -7.31 7.89 6.33
N VAL A 155 -7.59 7.67 5.05
CA VAL A 155 -6.93 8.31 3.90
C VAL A 155 -7.95 9.19 3.21
N VAL A 156 -7.67 10.48 3.14
CA VAL A 156 -8.59 11.49 2.60
C VAL A 156 -7.96 12.15 1.38
N PRO A 157 -8.64 12.15 0.21
CA PRO A 157 -8.20 12.89 -0.96
C PRO A 157 -8.18 14.39 -0.67
N ILE A 158 -7.18 15.08 -1.20
CA ILE A 158 -7.11 16.53 -1.15
C ILE A 158 -7.54 17.10 -2.49
N VAL A 159 -8.43 18.10 -2.44
CA VAL A 159 -8.92 18.83 -3.60
C VAL A 159 -8.24 20.20 -3.63
N GLY A 160 -7.70 20.57 -4.78
CA GLY A 160 -6.99 21.82 -5.01
C GLY A 160 -5.48 21.65 -5.17
N ASP A 161 -4.82 22.77 -5.45
CA ASP A 161 -3.38 22.82 -5.64
C ASP A 161 -2.68 22.84 -4.30
N VAL A 162 -1.65 22.01 -4.16
CA VAL A 162 -0.83 21.87 -2.95
C VAL A 162 0.59 22.32 -3.23
N GLN A 163 1.07 23.30 -2.48
CA GLN A 163 2.46 23.77 -2.55
C GLN A 163 3.37 22.81 -1.78
N LEU A 164 3.98 21.86 -2.49
CA LEU A 164 4.72 20.74 -1.88
C LEU A 164 6.09 21.11 -1.31
N ASP A 165 6.63 22.26 -1.65
CA ASP A 165 7.93 22.80 -1.20
C ASP A 165 7.82 23.64 0.09
N ALA A 166 6.62 24.07 0.47
CA ALA A 166 6.39 24.86 1.67
C ALA A 166 6.51 24.02 2.95
N ASP A 167 6.99 24.65 4.03
CA ASP A 167 7.04 24.02 5.36
C ASP A 167 5.67 23.97 6.04
N GLU A 168 4.74 24.84 5.63
CA GLU A 168 3.33 24.80 5.99
C GLU A 168 2.48 24.65 4.73
N ILE A 169 1.66 23.61 4.67
CA ILE A 169 0.81 23.30 3.53
C ILE A 169 -0.64 23.56 3.94
N LEU A 170 -1.30 24.49 3.23
CA LEU A 170 -2.72 24.73 3.41
C LEU A 170 -3.52 23.59 2.81
N LEU A 171 -4.39 22.97 3.60
CA LEU A 171 -5.24 21.88 3.14
C LEU A 171 -6.45 21.68 4.06
N LEU A 172 -7.55 21.23 3.47
CA LEU A 172 -8.77 20.87 4.20
C LEU A 172 -8.96 19.37 4.10
N ALA A 173 -8.56 18.63 5.14
CA ALA A 173 -8.58 17.17 5.12
C ALA A 173 -9.80 16.57 5.84
N GLY A 174 -10.54 17.34 6.65
CA GLY A 174 -11.64 16.79 7.46
C GLY A 174 -11.20 15.71 8.46
N LEU A 175 -9.93 15.71 8.82
CA LEU A 175 -9.34 14.84 9.85
C LEU A 175 -9.13 15.63 11.13
N PRO A 176 -9.13 14.99 12.32
CA PRO A 176 -8.72 15.61 13.57
C PRO A 176 -7.29 16.14 13.51
N ASP A 177 -7.02 17.14 14.34
CA ASP A 177 -5.66 17.64 14.56
C ASP A 177 -4.75 16.54 15.11
N GLY A 178 -3.48 16.57 14.73
CA GLY A 178 -2.48 15.61 15.19
C GLY A 178 -1.53 15.13 14.09
N PRO A 179 -0.80 14.05 14.36
CA PRO A 179 0.14 13.50 13.42
C PRO A 179 -0.54 13.10 12.11
N ALA A 180 0.03 13.53 10.98
CA ALA A 180 -0.50 13.20 9.66
C ALA A 180 0.61 13.00 8.62
N CYS A 181 0.26 12.36 7.52
CA CYS A 181 1.14 12.11 6.39
C CYS A 181 0.43 12.52 5.09
N LEU A 182 0.96 13.52 4.40
CA LEU A 182 0.57 13.85 3.03
C LEU A 182 1.37 12.96 2.08
N LEU A 183 0.67 12.31 1.16
CA LEU A 183 1.27 11.54 0.07
C LEU A 183 0.83 12.13 -1.26
N VAL A 184 1.81 12.36 -2.12
CA VAL A 184 1.60 12.63 -3.55
C VAL A 184 2.22 11.50 -4.33
N HIS A 185 1.49 10.94 -5.29
CA HIS A 185 2.05 9.96 -6.18
C HIS A 185 1.72 10.24 -7.64
N GLU A 186 2.62 9.82 -8.50
CA GLU A 186 2.49 9.88 -9.94
C GLU A 186 2.91 8.54 -10.52
N GLU A 187 2.17 8.08 -11.50
CA GLU A 187 2.52 6.88 -12.26
C GLU A 187 2.82 7.24 -13.71
N SER A 188 3.80 6.59 -14.30
CA SER A 188 4.03 6.68 -15.73
C SER A 188 3.04 5.81 -16.49
N ALA A 189 2.82 6.13 -17.77
CA ALA A 189 2.05 5.27 -18.65
C ALA A 189 2.62 3.84 -18.63
N GLY A 190 1.78 2.85 -18.28
CA GLY A 190 2.17 1.44 -18.14
C GLY A 190 2.78 1.07 -16.79
N GLN A 191 2.71 1.93 -15.78
CA GLN A 191 3.12 1.68 -14.39
C GLN A 191 4.58 1.23 -14.21
N SER A 192 5.45 1.55 -15.17
CA SER A 192 6.87 1.20 -15.09
C SER A 192 7.63 2.05 -14.07
N ASP A 193 7.10 3.21 -13.69
CA ASP A 193 7.70 4.14 -12.73
C ASP A 193 6.61 4.75 -11.84
N LEU A 194 6.50 4.25 -10.62
CA LEU A 194 5.65 4.82 -9.58
C LEU A 194 6.50 5.73 -8.71
N ARG A 195 6.28 7.03 -8.81
CA ARG A 195 6.96 8.06 -8.04
C ARG A 195 6.08 8.51 -6.90
N GLN A 196 6.67 8.76 -5.75
CA GLN A 196 5.93 9.23 -4.59
C GLN A 196 6.75 10.20 -3.76
N LEU A 197 6.10 11.24 -3.30
CA LEU A 197 6.61 12.19 -2.31
C LEU A 197 5.74 12.10 -1.07
N ARG A 198 6.36 11.92 0.08
CA ARG A 198 5.70 11.81 1.36
C ARG A 198 6.19 12.91 2.29
N LEU A 199 5.24 13.62 2.87
CA LEU A 199 5.46 14.70 3.82
C LEU A 199 4.78 14.31 5.13
N GLU A 200 5.57 14.14 6.18
CA GLU A 200 5.11 13.77 7.52
C GLU A 200 5.13 15.02 8.42
N GLY A 201 4.10 15.22 9.21
CA GLY A 201 4.00 16.44 10.04
C GLY A 201 2.85 16.41 11.03
N GLU A 202 2.48 17.59 11.51
CA GLU A 202 1.33 17.81 12.38
C GLU A 202 0.23 18.55 11.61
N LEU A 203 -0.95 17.95 11.57
CA LEU A 203 -2.16 18.57 11.05
C LEU A 203 -2.76 19.46 12.13
N ALA A 204 -3.04 20.69 11.79
CA ALA A 204 -3.79 21.67 12.57
C ALA A 204 -4.93 22.20 11.70
N PRO A 205 -5.88 22.99 12.21
CA PRO A 205 -7.00 23.47 11.43
C PRO A 205 -6.56 24.16 10.13
N GLY A 206 -6.85 23.51 8.99
CA GLY A 206 -6.59 24.03 7.65
C GLY A 206 -5.13 23.96 7.18
N ARG A 207 -4.21 23.33 7.91
CA ARG A 207 -2.79 23.26 7.51
C ARG A 207 -2.05 22.04 8.05
N LEU A 208 -1.03 21.60 7.30
CA LEU A 208 -0.05 20.60 7.71
C LEU A 208 1.32 21.29 7.90
N SER A 209 1.86 21.27 9.12
CA SER A 209 3.24 21.68 9.40
C SER A 209 4.18 20.52 9.12
N VAL A 210 5.02 20.66 8.10
CA VAL A 210 5.88 19.58 7.59
C VAL A 210 7.13 19.44 8.45
N GLN A 211 7.35 18.26 9.01
CA GLN A 211 8.53 17.94 9.82
C GLN A 211 9.54 17.07 9.04
N ARG A 212 9.07 16.27 8.10
CA ARG A 212 9.92 15.36 7.33
C ARG A 212 9.41 15.20 5.91
N ARG A 213 10.36 15.14 4.97
CA ARG A 213 10.12 14.86 3.55
C ARG A 213 10.85 13.59 3.14
N SER A 214 10.23 12.74 2.31
CA SER A 214 10.87 11.53 1.78
C SER A 214 10.28 11.14 0.43
N GLY A 215 11.13 10.59 -0.45
CA GLY A 215 10.75 10.26 -1.83
C GLY A 215 10.93 11.43 -2.78
N THR A 216 10.50 11.28 -4.03
CA THR A 216 10.59 12.28 -5.08
C THR A 216 9.58 12.03 -6.18
N LEU A 217 9.10 13.10 -6.81
CA LEU A 217 8.28 13.06 -8.03
C LEU A 217 9.13 13.24 -9.30
N ALA A 218 10.44 13.54 -9.16
CA ALA A 218 11.31 13.70 -10.30
C ALA A 218 11.42 12.39 -11.11
N ALA A 219 11.32 12.51 -12.44
CA ALA A 219 11.48 11.37 -13.32
C ALA A 219 12.90 10.80 -13.23
N THR A 220 13.01 9.50 -13.03
CA THR A 220 14.28 8.79 -13.04
C THR A 220 14.40 7.99 -14.33
N ASN A 221 15.26 8.45 -15.25
CA ASN A 221 15.60 7.64 -16.42
C ASN A 221 16.53 6.49 -15.97
N ARG A 222 15.95 5.32 -15.72
CA ARG A 222 16.71 4.13 -15.34
C ARG A 222 17.13 3.35 -16.58
N SER A 223 18.43 3.12 -16.74
CA SER A 223 18.93 2.24 -17.79
C SER A 223 18.50 0.78 -17.54
N PRO A 224 18.41 -0.07 -18.59
CA PRO A 224 18.11 -1.50 -18.43
C PRO A 224 19.05 -2.23 -17.47
N LEU A 225 20.33 -1.87 -17.46
CA LEU A 225 21.32 -2.43 -16.52
C LEU A 225 21.02 -2.04 -15.06
N ALA A 226 20.54 -0.81 -14.83
CA ALA A 226 20.11 -0.39 -13.50
C ALA A 226 18.91 -1.20 -13.03
N GLN A 227 17.94 -1.49 -13.89
CA GLN A 227 16.79 -2.31 -13.57
C GLN A 227 17.17 -3.75 -13.18
N ILE A 228 18.11 -4.38 -13.91
CA ILE A 228 18.62 -5.73 -13.58
C ILE A 228 19.31 -5.71 -12.20
N ARG A 229 20.11 -4.68 -11.94
CA ARG A 229 20.80 -4.53 -10.65
C ARG A 229 19.80 -4.33 -9.50
N ASP A 230 18.73 -3.58 -9.73
CA ASP A 230 17.65 -3.36 -8.76
C ASP A 230 16.91 -4.68 -8.45
N LEU A 231 16.61 -5.50 -9.46
CA LEU A 231 16.03 -6.84 -9.26
C LEU A 231 16.94 -7.75 -8.42
N ALA A 232 18.24 -7.76 -8.70
CA ALA A 232 19.21 -8.50 -7.91
C ALA A 232 19.30 -7.98 -6.46
N ALA A 233 19.20 -6.66 -6.26
CA ALA A 233 19.15 -6.05 -4.93
C ALA A 233 17.89 -6.46 -4.15
N LEU A 234 16.74 -6.54 -4.81
CA LEU A 234 15.50 -7.04 -4.21
C LEU A 234 15.63 -8.51 -3.78
N GLY A 235 16.23 -9.37 -4.60
CA GLY A 235 16.51 -10.76 -4.22
C GLY A 235 17.39 -10.87 -2.97
N ARG A 236 18.45 -10.05 -2.86
CA ARG A 236 19.30 -9.99 -1.66
C ARG A 236 18.53 -9.46 -0.45
N ALA A 237 17.71 -8.44 -0.61
CA ALA A 237 16.89 -7.90 0.46
C ALA A 237 15.89 -8.94 0.99
N ALA A 238 15.27 -9.73 0.12
CA ALA A 238 14.39 -10.83 0.53
C ALA A 238 15.15 -11.91 1.34
N THR A 239 16.35 -12.27 0.91
CA THR A 239 17.21 -13.20 1.65
C THR A 239 17.54 -12.64 3.04
N ALA A 240 17.88 -11.36 3.14
CA ALA A 240 18.13 -10.70 4.42
C ALA A 240 16.89 -10.63 5.32
N ASN A 241 15.69 -10.60 4.74
CA ASN A 241 14.44 -10.59 5.50
C ASN A 241 13.98 -11.99 5.95
N ARG A 242 14.62 -13.07 5.49
CA ARG A 242 14.15 -14.46 5.69
C ARG A 242 13.88 -14.81 7.16
N THR A 243 14.85 -14.57 8.03
CA THR A 243 14.70 -14.83 9.47
C THR A 243 13.53 -14.09 10.09
N ARG A 244 13.32 -12.83 9.69
CA ARG A 244 12.19 -12.03 10.15
C ARG A 244 10.85 -12.58 9.64
N ILE A 245 10.80 -12.99 8.39
CA ILE A 245 9.60 -13.59 7.77
C ILE A 245 9.24 -14.89 8.49
N GLU A 246 10.21 -15.78 8.74
CA GLU A 246 9.98 -17.04 9.47
C GLU A 246 9.49 -16.79 10.90
N SER A 247 10.04 -15.80 11.59
CA SER A 247 9.56 -15.44 12.94
C SER A 247 8.10 -14.95 12.93
N TRP A 248 7.69 -14.22 11.89
CA TRP A 248 6.31 -13.79 11.73
C TRP A 248 5.37 -14.94 11.39
N LYS A 249 5.78 -15.88 10.52
CA LYS A 249 4.99 -17.09 10.20
C LYS A 249 4.72 -17.91 11.46
N THR A 250 5.73 -18.13 12.27
CA THR A 250 5.60 -18.88 13.53
C THR A 250 4.59 -18.20 14.46
N ARG A 251 4.71 -16.89 14.66
CA ARG A 251 3.78 -16.13 15.52
C ARG A 251 2.35 -16.18 14.99
N LEU A 252 2.14 -15.88 13.70
CA LEU A 252 0.80 -15.89 13.09
C LEU A 252 0.17 -17.28 13.10
N GLY A 253 0.95 -18.34 12.91
CA GLY A 253 0.48 -19.71 13.04
C GLY A 253 0.04 -20.08 14.47
N GLN A 254 0.74 -19.56 15.48
CA GLN A 254 0.34 -19.74 16.89
C GLN A 254 -0.95 -18.98 17.23
N GLU A 255 -1.09 -17.74 16.76
CA GLU A 255 -2.31 -16.93 16.95
C GLU A 255 -3.54 -17.62 16.32
N ALA A 256 -3.39 -18.18 15.11
CA ALA A 256 -4.47 -18.90 14.41
C ALA A 256 -4.85 -20.24 15.09
N ALA A 257 -3.96 -20.84 15.85
CA ALA A 257 -4.22 -22.10 16.57
C ALA A 257 -4.92 -21.90 17.94
N HIS A 258 -4.97 -20.68 18.46
CA HIS A 258 -5.53 -20.33 19.78
C HIS A 258 -6.76 -19.44 19.71
N GLY A 259 -7.19 -18.98 18.54
CA GLY A 259 -8.39 -18.18 18.26
C GLY A 259 -9.48 -19.02 17.60
#